data_1a548d36f6662c1119ca6337749c1ac0
#
_entry.id   1a548d36f6662c1119ca6337749c1ac0
#
_cell.length_a   1.000
_cell.length_b   1.000
_cell.length_c   1.000
_cell.angle_alpha   90.00
_cell.angle_beta   90.00
_cell.angle_gamma   90.00
#
_symmetry.space_group_name_H-M   'P 1'
#
loop_
_entity.id
_entity.type
_entity.pdbx_description
1 polymer ?
#
loop_
_entity_poly.entity_id
_entity_poly.type
_entity_poly.pdbx_seq_one_letter_code
_entity_poly.pdbx_strand_id
1 'polypeptide(L)'
;MTFKRVLTLMLAALFLWSATASAAEVFRVAVGDPEDSEQGYAAKAFKKYMEEKSGGKVEVQLFFGGSLGDESEVFRNVQKGSQPFAVGGIANLVPFEKRLGILTLPYLFENLDEVVAGTNGKPAELLNSYATKAGFRVLCWTYTDFRYISNSKHPIKKMADMADLKFRVPQSAVLIASYKAFGGSPTPISWAETFTALQQGVVDGQCYGYIGFEAMKFQEANQKYLTEVHYTYQLQPLVMSERVYRKMKPDMQKLVVDAGKYAQDEVLKYQKEYGAVAKKNLIAAGVQVDVLEDEDQWKKAAMEKVWPEMAEFVGGKAAINEYLKACGKAEWK
;
A
#
# COMPACT_ATOMS: atom_id res chain seq x y z
N MET A 1 -21.95 -41.85 53.61
CA MET A 1 -21.19 -40.70 53.07
C MET A 1 -22.07 -39.49 53.18
N THR A 2 -21.70 -38.54 54.02
CA THR A 2 -22.58 -37.45 54.45
C THR A 2 -22.68 -36.36 53.39
N PHE A 3 -23.86 -35.80 53.22
CA PHE A 3 -24.24 -34.70 52.29
C PHE A 3 -23.21 -33.59 52.25
N LYS A 4 -22.50 -33.29 53.31
CA LYS A 4 -21.39 -32.33 53.38
C LYS A 4 -20.19 -32.68 52.46
N ARG A 5 -19.85 -33.94 52.27
CA ARG A 5 -18.71 -34.37 51.40
C ARG A 5 -19.04 -34.27 49.93
N VAL A 6 -20.30 -34.45 49.54
CA VAL A 6 -20.76 -34.27 48.14
C VAL A 6 -20.80 -32.80 47.77
N LEU A 7 -21.21 -31.91 48.69
CA LEU A 7 -21.25 -30.46 48.46
C LEU A 7 -19.84 -29.86 48.33
N THR A 8 -18.87 -30.37 49.11
CA THR A 8 -17.48 -29.93 49.04
C THR A 8 -16.81 -30.37 47.73
N LEU A 9 -17.12 -31.54 47.21
CA LEU A 9 -16.63 -32.02 45.92
C LEU A 9 -17.26 -31.28 44.72
N MET A 10 -18.54 -30.88 44.80
CA MET A 10 -19.16 -30.04 43.77
C MET A 10 -18.61 -28.60 43.75
N LEU A 11 -18.32 -28.01 44.93
CA LEU A 11 -17.67 -26.70 44.98
C LEU A 11 -16.21 -26.72 44.50
N ALA A 12 -15.46 -27.81 44.74
CA ALA A 12 -14.11 -27.98 44.22
C ALA A 12 -14.09 -28.21 42.71
N ALA A 13 -15.10 -28.87 42.12
CA ALA A 13 -15.22 -29.04 40.68
C ALA A 13 -15.60 -27.74 39.93
N LEU A 14 -16.34 -26.84 40.60
CA LEU A 14 -16.67 -25.51 40.06
C LEU A 14 -15.47 -24.53 40.07
N PHE A 15 -14.48 -24.74 40.96
CA PHE A 15 -13.27 -23.91 40.99
C PHE A 15 -12.19 -24.34 40.00
N LEU A 16 -12.26 -25.53 39.41
CA LEU A 16 -11.30 -26.05 38.45
C LEU A 16 -11.61 -25.64 37.00
N TRP A 17 -12.72 -24.94 36.75
CA TRP A 17 -13.07 -24.42 35.42
C TRP A 17 -12.95 -22.89 35.31
N SER A 18 -12.19 -22.30 36.20
CA SER A 18 -11.66 -20.95 35.94
C SER A 18 -10.54 -21.09 34.91
N ALA A 19 -10.92 -21.35 33.65
CA ALA A 19 -10.05 -21.07 32.54
C ALA A 19 -9.67 -19.59 32.72
N THR A 20 -8.43 -19.31 33.06
CA THR A 20 -7.86 -17.96 33.01
C THR A 20 -8.07 -17.48 31.60
N ALA A 21 -9.15 -16.73 31.35
CA ALA A 21 -9.32 -15.97 30.14
C ALA A 21 -8.13 -15.01 30.13
N SER A 22 -7.04 -15.42 29.50
CA SER A 22 -5.95 -14.48 29.19
C SER A 22 -6.58 -13.38 28.36
N ALA A 23 -6.47 -12.15 28.82
CA ALA A 23 -6.91 -11.03 28.00
C ALA A 23 -6.27 -11.14 26.63
N ALA A 24 -7.07 -10.94 25.57
CA ALA A 24 -6.58 -11.01 24.21
C ALA A 24 -5.46 -9.95 24.03
N GLU A 25 -4.41 -10.32 23.33
CA GLU A 25 -3.38 -9.38 22.92
C GLU A 25 -3.97 -8.45 21.84
N VAL A 26 -3.94 -7.13 22.09
CA VAL A 26 -4.57 -6.16 21.20
C VAL A 26 -3.53 -5.58 20.27
N PHE A 27 -3.76 -5.73 18.96
CA PHE A 27 -2.95 -5.12 17.91
C PHE A 27 -3.71 -4.02 17.18
N ARG A 28 -3.05 -2.86 17.01
CA ARG A 28 -3.58 -1.75 16.24
C ARG A 28 -2.97 -1.74 14.84
N VAL A 29 -3.82 -1.60 13.82
CA VAL A 29 -3.41 -1.41 12.42
C VAL A 29 -3.83 -0.01 11.98
N ALA A 30 -2.88 0.83 11.65
CA ALA A 30 -3.14 2.13 11.02
C ALA A 30 -3.31 1.94 9.52
N VAL A 31 -4.34 2.54 8.95
CA VAL A 31 -4.68 2.44 7.53
C VAL A 31 -4.83 3.85 6.97
N GLY A 32 -4.05 4.19 5.94
CA GLY A 32 -4.06 5.53 5.33
C GLY A 32 -5.36 5.85 4.60
N ASP A 33 -5.95 4.86 3.94
CA ASP A 33 -7.15 4.98 3.13
C ASP A 33 -8.44 4.68 3.91
N PRO A 34 -9.62 5.00 3.34
CA PRO A 34 -10.92 4.59 3.86
C PRO A 34 -11.11 3.07 3.92
N GLU A 35 -12.13 2.65 4.65
CA GLU A 35 -12.44 1.23 4.90
C GLU A 35 -12.77 0.43 3.62
N ASP A 36 -13.33 1.06 2.61
CA ASP A 36 -13.76 0.48 1.34
C ASP A 36 -12.68 0.50 0.24
N SER A 37 -11.47 0.95 0.57
CA SER A 37 -10.30 0.90 -0.30
C SER A 37 -9.61 -0.47 -0.28
N GLU A 38 -8.64 -0.66 -1.17
CA GLU A 38 -7.78 -1.86 -1.18
C GLU A 38 -6.96 -1.98 0.12
N GLN A 39 -6.47 -0.86 0.69
CA GLN A 39 -5.81 -0.86 2.00
C GLN A 39 -6.76 -1.36 3.10
N GLY A 40 -7.98 -0.84 3.09
CA GLY A 40 -9.01 -1.25 4.05
C GLY A 40 -9.38 -2.72 3.90
N TYR A 41 -9.50 -3.21 2.67
CA TYR A 41 -9.79 -4.62 2.40
C TYR A 41 -8.67 -5.54 2.89
N ALA A 42 -7.41 -5.21 2.60
CA ALA A 42 -6.25 -5.95 3.08
C ALA A 42 -6.18 -5.98 4.62
N ALA A 43 -6.43 -4.84 5.28
CA ALA A 43 -6.45 -4.76 6.73
C ALA A 43 -7.57 -5.61 7.36
N LYS A 44 -8.77 -5.62 6.75
CA LYS A 44 -9.90 -6.47 7.20
C LYS A 44 -9.60 -7.96 7.01
N ALA A 45 -8.99 -8.36 5.91
CA ALA A 45 -8.57 -9.73 5.68
C ALA A 45 -7.49 -10.17 6.69
N PHE A 46 -6.50 -9.32 6.95
CA PHE A 46 -5.48 -9.56 7.97
C PHE A 46 -6.11 -9.74 9.36
N LYS A 47 -6.99 -8.82 9.79
CA LYS A 47 -7.75 -8.91 11.05
C LYS A 47 -8.49 -10.23 11.17
N LYS A 48 -9.28 -10.57 10.15
CA LYS A 48 -10.08 -11.81 10.11
C LYS A 48 -9.21 -13.03 10.39
N TYR A 49 -8.11 -13.15 9.65
CA TYR A 49 -7.21 -14.31 9.82
C TYR A 49 -6.57 -14.36 11.20
N MET A 50 -6.07 -13.22 11.70
CA MET A 50 -5.44 -13.12 13.01
C MET A 50 -6.39 -13.55 14.13
N GLU A 51 -7.62 -13.03 14.13
CA GLU A 51 -8.61 -13.32 15.18
C GLU A 51 -9.11 -14.76 15.11
N GLU A 52 -9.45 -15.26 13.91
CA GLU A 52 -9.93 -16.63 13.72
C GLU A 52 -8.85 -17.67 14.08
N LYS A 53 -7.61 -17.49 13.63
CA LYS A 53 -6.55 -18.47 13.80
C LYS A 53 -5.87 -18.40 15.18
N SER A 54 -5.99 -17.27 15.89
CA SER A 54 -5.50 -17.18 17.28
C SER A 54 -6.38 -17.90 18.30
N GLY A 55 -7.59 -18.29 17.91
CA GLY A 55 -8.56 -18.89 18.86
C GLY A 55 -8.98 -17.90 19.96
N GLY A 56 -9.14 -16.62 19.63
CA GLY A 56 -9.53 -15.56 20.56
C GLY A 56 -8.40 -15.00 21.41
N LYS A 57 -7.14 -15.35 21.13
CA LYS A 57 -5.97 -14.82 21.87
C LYS A 57 -5.50 -13.46 21.33
N VAL A 58 -5.98 -13.06 20.18
CA VAL A 58 -5.64 -11.78 19.51
C VAL A 58 -6.92 -11.04 19.15
N GLU A 59 -6.91 -9.73 19.40
CA GLU A 59 -7.86 -8.75 18.90
C GLU A 59 -7.12 -7.78 17.98
N VAL A 60 -7.67 -7.50 16.79
CA VAL A 60 -7.09 -6.53 15.87
C VAL A 60 -8.03 -5.34 15.71
N GLN A 61 -7.54 -4.15 16.07
CA GLN A 61 -8.26 -2.89 15.94
C GLN A 61 -7.78 -2.14 14.70
N LEU A 62 -8.69 -1.80 13.80
CA LEU A 62 -8.41 -1.10 12.55
C LEU A 62 -8.74 0.39 12.67
N PHE A 63 -7.82 1.23 12.20
CA PHE A 63 -7.94 2.69 12.24
C PHE A 63 -7.77 3.23 10.83
N PHE A 64 -8.88 3.53 10.17
CA PHE A 64 -8.94 3.95 8.77
C PHE A 64 -8.78 5.45 8.57
N GLY A 65 -8.53 5.85 7.30
CA GLY A 65 -8.56 7.24 6.85
C GLY A 65 -7.50 8.13 7.52
N GLY A 66 -6.35 7.56 7.89
CA GLY A 66 -5.28 8.32 8.55
C GLY A 66 -5.61 8.79 9.97
N SER A 67 -6.58 8.17 10.65
CA SER A 67 -7.02 8.57 11.99
C SER A 67 -5.95 8.45 13.08
N LEU A 68 -4.86 7.71 12.83
CA LEU A 68 -3.68 7.65 13.70
C LEU A 68 -2.51 8.53 13.24
N GLY A 69 -2.73 9.42 12.27
CA GLY A 69 -1.75 10.33 11.71
C GLY A 69 -1.51 10.11 10.20
N ASP A 70 -0.73 11.02 9.59
CA ASP A 70 -0.29 10.86 8.19
C ASP A 70 0.58 9.62 8.01
N GLU A 71 0.56 9.01 6.82
CA GLU A 71 1.28 7.76 6.53
C GLU A 71 2.78 7.83 6.89
N SER A 72 3.43 8.97 6.62
CA SER A 72 4.87 9.16 6.94
C SER A 72 5.13 9.18 8.45
N GLU A 73 4.21 9.77 9.21
CA GLU A 73 4.28 9.77 10.68
C GLU A 73 4.03 8.36 11.24
N VAL A 74 2.99 7.71 10.72
CA VAL A 74 2.64 6.33 11.12
C VAL A 74 3.79 5.37 10.83
N PHE A 75 4.42 5.43 9.64
CA PHE A 75 5.60 4.60 9.34
C PHE A 75 6.76 4.87 10.29
N ARG A 76 6.99 6.13 10.68
CA ARG A 76 8.00 6.46 11.70
C ARG A 76 7.69 5.81 13.05
N ASN A 77 6.42 5.75 13.42
CA ASN A 77 5.96 5.10 14.64
C ASN A 77 6.10 3.57 14.56
N VAL A 78 5.86 2.98 13.38
CA VAL A 78 6.13 1.55 13.13
C VAL A 78 7.63 1.25 13.26
N GLN A 79 8.49 2.05 12.65
CA GLN A 79 9.94 1.89 12.75
C GLN A 79 10.43 1.91 14.20
N LYS A 80 9.89 2.83 15.02
CA LYS A 80 10.22 2.94 16.46
C LYS A 80 9.60 1.84 17.31
N GLY A 81 8.57 1.14 16.83
CA GLY A 81 7.84 0.09 17.55
C GLY A 81 6.73 0.59 18.46
N SER A 82 6.35 1.87 18.38
CA SER A 82 5.19 2.42 19.10
C SER A 82 3.86 2.14 18.39
N GLN A 83 3.88 1.90 17.08
CA GLN A 83 2.78 1.38 16.28
C GLN A 83 3.17 0.00 15.74
N PRO A 84 2.38 -1.06 15.99
CA PRO A 84 2.78 -2.41 15.57
C PRO A 84 2.63 -2.64 14.07
N PHE A 85 1.53 -2.18 13.45
CA PHE A 85 1.20 -2.43 12.04
C PHE A 85 0.68 -1.17 11.34
N ALA A 86 1.00 -1.03 10.06
CA ALA A 86 0.42 0.00 9.20
C ALA A 86 0.24 -0.50 7.76
N VAL A 87 -0.76 0.05 7.07
CA VAL A 87 -0.92 -0.05 5.61
C VAL A 87 -0.80 1.36 5.05
N GLY A 88 -0.01 1.51 4.00
CA GLY A 88 0.15 2.81 3.34
C GLY A 88 0.96 2.69 2.05
N GLY A 89 1.04 3.79 1.30
CA GLY A 89 1.72 3.83 0.01
C GLY A 89 3.22 3.57 0.09
N ILE A 90 3.75 2.72 -0.80
CA ILE A 90 5.19 2.41 -0.87
C ILE A 90 6.04 3.68 -1.00
N ALA A 91 5.55 4.69 -1.71
CA ALA A 91 6.25 5.97 -1.91
C ALA A 91 6.57 6.69 -0.59
N ASN A 92 5.70 6.53 0.43
CA ASN A 92 5.88 7.10 1.77
C ASN A 92 6.79 6.25 2.67
N LEU A 93 7.09 5.00 2.27
CA LEU A 93 8.05 4.12 2.96
C LEU A 93 9.48 4.32 2.44
N VAL A 94 9.66 4.77 1.19
CA VAL A 94 10.97 5.00 0.54
C VAL A 94 11.92 5.91 1.35
N PRO A 95 11.48 6.99 2.03
CA PRO A 95 12.38 7.81 2.86
C PRO A 95 13.11 7.03 3.96
N PHE A 96 12.58 5.91 4.41
CA PHE A 96 13.18 5.07 5.44
C PHE A 96 14.13 4.00 4.86
N GLU A 97 13.84 3.53 3.63
CA GLU A 97 14.69 2.58 2.90
C GLU A 97 14.61 2.87 1.39
N LYS A 98 15.60 3.59 0.89
CA LYS A 98 15.61 4.12 -0.47
C LYS A 98 15.52 3.04 -1.57
N ARG A 99 16.06 1.83 -1.33
CA ARG A 99 15.99 0.73 -2.29
C ARG A 99 14.58 0.22 -2.56
N LEU A 100 13.64 0.43 -1.63
CA LEU A 100 12.22 0.18 -1.91
C LEU A 100 11.66 1.12 -2.98
N GLY A 101 12.34 2.23 -3.25
CA GLY A 101 12.04 3.16 -4.33
C GLY A 101 12.18 2.55 -5.73
N ILE A 102 12.89 1.43 -5.89
CA ILE A 102 12.94 0.66 -7.14
C ILE A 102 11.51 0.34 -7.61
N LEU A 103 10.61 -0.01 -6.69
CA LEU A 103 9.20 -0.32 -7.00
C LEU A 103 8.39 0.88 -7.51
N THR A 104 8.93 2.09 -7.41
CA THR A 104 8.29 3.32 -7.90
C THR A 104 8.90 3.83 -9.19
N LEU A 105 9.95 3.18 -9.72
CA LEU A 105 10.54 3.53 -11.00
C LEU A 105 9.50 3.35 -12.12
N PRO A 106 9.33 4.35 -13.00
CA PRO A 106 8.32 4.28 -14.03
C PRO A 106 8.63 3.16 -15.04
N TYR A 107 7.56 2.46 -15.44
CA TYR A 107 7.64 1.32 -16.38
C TYR A 107 8.53 0.15 -15.93
N LEU A 108 8.69 -0.02 -14.61
CA LEU A 108 9.32 -1.20 -14.03
C LEU A 108 8.52 -2.49 -14.32
N PHE A 109 7.20 -2.38 -14.30
CA PHE A 109 6.24 -3.44 -14.59
C PHE A 109 5.32 -3.03 -15.75
N GLU A 110 4.99 -3.99 -16.61
CA GLU A 110 4.11 -3.76 -17.76
C GLU A 110 2.65 -4.17 -17.47
N ASN A 111 2.44 -5.05 -16.50
CA ASN A 111 1.12 -5.59 -16.16
C ASN A 111 1.08 -6.13 -14.73
N LEU A 112 -0.13 -6.50 -14.27
CA LEU A 112 -0.36 -7.04 -12.93
C LEU A 112 0.41 -8.35 -12.69
N ASP A 113 0.54 -9.22 -13.67
CA ASP A 113 1.24 -10.50 -13.48
C ASP A 113 2.72 -10.28 -13.20
N GLU A 114 3.35 -9.30 -13.85
CA GLU A 114 4.72 -8.89 -13.53
C GLU A 114 4.84 -8.26 -12.13
N VAL A 115 3.86 -7.47 -11.71
CA VAL A 115 3.81 -6.91 -10.34
C VAL A 115 3.73 -8.05 -9.32
N VAL A 116 2.83 -9.01 -9.55
CA VAL A 116 2.69 -10.18 -8.66
C VAL A 116 3.99 -11.00 -8.64
N ALA A 117 4.62 -11.25 -9.79
CA ALA A 117 5.91 -11.94 -9.84
C ALA A 117 7.02 -11.16 -9.11
N GLY A 118 7.06 -9.83 -9.27
CA GLY A 118 8.03 -8.94 -8.63
C GLY A 118 7.86 -8.75 -7.13
N THR A 119 6.73 -9.15 -6.57
CA THR A 119 6.40 -9.02 -5.14
C THR A 119 6.16 -10.35 -4.45
N ASN A 120 6.55 -11.46 -5.08
CA ASN A 120 6.51 -12.80 -4.51
C ASN A 120 7.85 -13.52 -4.70
N GLY A 121 8.09 -14.60 -3.95
CA GLY A 121 9.30 -15.40 -4.02
C GLY A 121 10.58 -14.58 -3.79
N LYS A 122 11.61 -14.83 -4.61
CA LYS A 122 12.93 -14.19 -4.49
C LYS A 122 12.90 -12.65 -4.52
N PRO A 123 12.13 -11.97 -5.40
CA PRO A 123 12.02 -10.53 -5.36
C PRO A 123 11.47 -10.02 -4.02
N ALA A 124 10.41 -10.66 -3.48
CA ALA A 124 9.83 -10.29 -2.19
C ALA A 124 10.82 -10.51 -1.04
N GLU A 125 11.58 -11.59 -1.05
CA GLU A 125 12.63 -11.87 -0.05
C GLU A 125 13.70 -10.78 -0.06
N LEU A 126 14.14 -10.36 -1.25
CA LEU A 126 15.10 -9.27 -1.41
C LEU A 126 14.54 -7.95 -0.86
N LEU A 127 13.33 -7.56 -1.27
CA LEU A 127 12.67 -6.34 -0.79
C LEU A 127 12.47 -6.37 0.73
N ASN A 128 12.06 -7.51 1.30
CA ASN A 128 11.89 -7.67 2.74
C ASN A 128 13.24 -7.64 3.48
N SER A 129 14.33 -8.09 2.86
CA SER A 129 15.68 -7.95 3.41
C SER A 129 16.11 -6.49 3.55
N TYR A 130 15.71 -5.63 2.62
CA TYR A 130 15.91 -4.18 2.71
C TYR A 130 15.02 -3.56 3.79
N ALA A 131 13.73 -3.87 3.77
CA ALA A 131 12.76 -3.34 4.73
C ALA A 131 13.14 -3.70 6.18
N THR A 132 13.55 -4.93 6.46
CA THR A 132 13.90 -5.38 7.82
C THR A 132 15.15 -4.67 8.37
N LYS A 133 16.13 -4.34 7.53
CA LYS A 133 17.28 -3.51 7.91
C LYS A 133 16.87 -2.10 8.31
N ALA A 134 15.80 -1.59 7.72
CA ALA A 134 15.23 -0.27 8.05
C ALA A 134 14.21 -0.31 9.20
N GLY A 135 13.96 -1.48 9.80
CA GLY A 135 13.06 -1.63 10.95
C GLY A 135 11.61 -2.01 10.60
N PHE A 136 11.35 -2.38 9.35
CA PHE A 136 10.04 -2.80 8.86
C PHE A 136 10.06 -4.26 8.41
N ARG A 137 8.96 -4.95 8.57
CA ARG A 137 8.70 -6.25 7.95
C ARG A 137 7.48 -6.11 7.05
N VAL A 138 7.64 -6.37 5.77
CA VAL A 138 6.52 -6.43 4.85
C VAL A 138 5.81 -7.77 5.02
N LEU A 139 4.53 -7.73 5.34
CA LEU A 139 3.67 -8.90 5.54
C LEU A 139 2.78 -9.16 4.35
N CYS A 140 2.36 -8.10 3.66
CA CYS A 140 1.45 -8.14 2.52
C CYS A 140 1.82 -7.02 1.53
N TRP A 141 1.76 -7.31 0.25
CA TRP A 141 1.73 -6.32 -0.81
C TRP A 141 0.27 -6.13 -1.23
N THR A 142 -0.32 -4.99 -0.86
CA THR A 142 -1.66 -4.66 -1.30
C THR A 142 -1.60 -4.20 -2.76
N TYR A 143 -2.25 -4.97 -3.62
CA TYR A 143 -2.36 -4.68 -5.05
C TYR A 143 -3.51 -3.72 -5.27
N THR A 144 -3.22 -2.60 -5.91
CA THR A 144 -4.24 -1.61 -6.26
C THR A 144 -4.44 -1.60 -7.78
N ASP A 145 -3.78 -0.69 -8.47
CA ASP A 145 -3.80 -0.56 -9.92
C ASP A 145 -2.55 0.23 -10.38
N PHE A 146 -2.40 0.44 -11.67
CA PHE A 146 -1.53 1.50 -12.16
C PHE A 146 -2.00 2.86 -11.64
N ARG A 147 -1.06 3.78 -11.48
CA ARG A 147 -1.38 5.13 -11.05
C ARG A 147 -1.92 5.93 -12.24
N TYR A 148 -3.19 5.77 -12.54
CA TYR A 148 -3.88 6.60 -13.53
C TYR A 148 -3.84 8.06 -13.11
N ILE A 149 -3.72 8.96 -14.08
CA ILE A 149 -3.60 10.40 -13.83
C ILE A 149 -4.97 11.03 -13.95
N SER A 150 -5.40 11.78 -12.92
CA SER A 150 -6.65 12.54 -12.97
C SER A 150 -6.41 14.04 -12.87
N ASN A 151 -7.32 14.84 -13.40
CA ASN A 151 -7.31 16.28 -13.26
C ASN A 151 -8.70 16.92 -13.42
N SER A 152 -8.78 18.22 -13.09
CA SER A 152 -10.02 19.01 -13.14
C SER A 152 -10.19 19.83 -14.41
N LYS A 153 -9.19 19.86 -15.32
CA LYS A 153 -9.12 20.84 -16.42
C LYS A 153 -9.53 20.29 -17.78
N HIS A 154 -8.85 19.25 -18.24
CA HIS A 154 -9.04 18.70 -19.59
C HIS A 154 -8.52 17.25 -19.70
N PRO A 155 -8.95 16.48 -20.72
CA PRO A 155 -8.39 15.18 -21.02
C PRO A 155 -6.87 15.24 -21.27
N ILE A 156 -6.14 14.24 -20.79
CA ILE A 156 -4.72 14.01 -21.13
C ILE A 156 -4.67 12.82 -22.06
N LYS A 157 -4.40 13.05 -23.33
CA LYS A 157 -4.25 12.00 -24.35
C LYS A 157 -2.82 11.84 -24.83
N LYS A 158 -2.02 12.87 -24.66
CA LYS A 158 -0.61 12.91 -25.03
C LYS A 158 0.23 13.55 -23.94
N MET A 159 1.52 13.26 -23.94
CA MET A 159 2.45 13.81 -22.96
C MET A 159 2.44 15.36 -22.96
N ALA A 160 2.23 15.98 -24.12
CA ALA A 160 2.12 17.43 -24.23
C ALA A 160 0.94 18.02 -23.44
N ASP A 161 -0.13 17.26 -23.20
CA ASP A 161 -1.30 17.70 -22.45
C ASP A 161 -1.03 17.80 -20.92
N MET A 162 0.14 17.35 -20.48
CA MET A 162 0.58 17.53 -19.08
C MET A 162 1.05 18.96 -18.78
N ALA A 163 1.34 19.75 -19.82
CA ALA A 163 1.82 21.11 -19.66
C ALA A 163 0.79 21.98 -18.90
N ASP A 164 1.31 22.91 -18.09
CA ASP A 164 0.52 23.86 -17.28
C ASP A 164 -0.38 23.24 -16.21
N LEU A 165 -0.40 21.91 -16.06
CA LEU A 165 -1.12 21.23 -14.99
C LEU A 165 -0.24 21.02 -13.75
N LYS A 166 -0.81 21.38 -12.60
CA LYS A 166 -0.20 21.15 -11.28
C LYS A 166 -0.74 19.83 -10.70
N PHE A 167 0.17 18.90 -10.43
CA PHE A 167 -0.22 17.61 -9.90
C PHE A 167 0.24 17.42 -8.46
N ARG A 168 -0.67 17.01 -7.61
CA ARG A 168 -0.27 16.45 -6.32
C ARG A 168 0.49 15.15 -6.56
N VAL A 169 1.64 15.05 -5.92
CA VAL A 169 2.38 13.79 -5.79
C VAL A 169 2.69 13.55 -4.31
N PRO A 170 2.87 12.29 -3.85
CA PRO A 170 3.44 12.05 -2.52
C PRO A 170 4.86 12.62 -2.43
N GLN A 171 5.43 12.67 -1.22
CA GLN A 171 6.80 13.13 -0.98
C GLN A 171 7.83 12.09 -1.50
N SER A 172 7.77 11.80 -2.78
CA SER A 172 8.59 10.80 -3.48
C SER A 172 9.44 11.45 -4.54
N ALA A 173 10.77 11.36 -4.39
CA ALA A 173 11.71 11.89 -5.36
C ALA A 173 11.49 11.29 -6.76
N VAL A 174 11.23 9.97 -6.83
CA VAL A 174 10.99 9.27 -8.10
C VAL A 174 9.73 9.77 -8.79
N LEU A 175 8.62 9.94 -8.07
CA LEU A 175 7.38 10.44 -8.66
C LEU A 175 7.50 11.92 -9.06
N ILE A 176 8.21 12.74 -8.27
CA ILE A 176 8.51 14.11 -8.64
C ILE A 176 9.31 14.18 -9.94
N ALA A 177 10.37 13.37 -10.08
CA ALA A 177 11.18 13.28 -11.29
C ALA A 177 10.35 12.80 -12.49
N SER A 178 9.48 11.79 -12.28
CA SER A 178 8.59 11.25 -13.32
C SER A 178 7.65 12.32 -13.87
N TYR A 179 6.93 13.04 -13.00
CA TYR A 179 6.00 14.09 -13.44
C TYR A 179 6.71 15.23 -14.17
N LYS A 180 7.90 15.64 -13.71
CA LYS A 180 8.73 16.61 -14.42
C LYS A 180 9.15 16.11 -15.81
N ALA A 181 9.57 14.84 -15.90
CA ALA A 181 9.98 14.24 -17.17
C ALA A 181 8.81 14.14 -18.18
N PHE A 182 7.58 13.97 -17.66
CA PHE A 182 6.35 13.94 -18.45
C PHE A 182 5.77 15.33 -18.76
N GLY A 183 6.39 16.42 -18.28
CA GLY A 183 5.99 17.80 -18.59
C GLY A 183 5.00 18.41 -17.60
N GLY A 184 4.58 17.71 -16.56
CA GLY A 184 3.70 18.24 -15.52
C GLY A 184 4.44 18.96 -14.39
N SER A 185 3.73 19.74 -13.60
CA SER A 185 4.25 20.46 -12.42
C SER A 185 3.91 19.70 -11.12
N PRO A 186 4.82 18.88 -10.57
CA PRO A 186 4.54 18.12 -9.35
C PRO A 186 4.63 19.01 -8.10
N THR A 187 3.65 18.89 -7.21
CA THR A 187 3.59 19.53 -5.90
C THR A 187 3.49 18.44 -4.83
N PRO A 188 4.51 18.24 -3.99
CA PRO A 188 4.46 17.28 -2.89
C PRO A 188 3.46 17.73 -1.83
N ILE A 189 2.41 16.93 -1.61
CA ILE A 189 1.39 17.16 -0.56
C ILE A 189 1.15 15.82 0.13
N SER A 190 0.97 15.84 1.46
CA SER A 190 0.67 14.66 2.26
C SER A 190 -0.62 13.97 1.78
N TRP A 191 -0.76 12.67 2.08
CA TRP A 191 -1.97 11.95 1.65
C TRP A 191 -3.23 12.49 2.32
N ALA A 192 -3.15 12.79 3.62
CA ALA A 192 -4.28 13.33 4.38
C ALA A 192 -4.79 14.68 3.87
N GLU A 193 -3.95 15.48 3.20
CA GLU A 193 -4.31 16.80 2.68
C GLU A 193 -4.74 16.76 1.21
N THR A 194 -4.60 15.60 0.53
CA THR A 194 -4.78 15.49 -0.93
C THR A 194 -6.20 15.87 -1.36
N PHE A 195 -7.24 15.32 -0.72
CA PHE A 195 -8.62 15.61 -1.07
C PHE A 195 -8.94 17.11 -0.98
N THR A 196 -8.56 17.74 0.12
CA THR A 196 -8.78 19.18 0.34
C THR A 196 -8.02 20.03 -0.66
N ALA A 197 -6.76 19.69 -0.97
CA ALA A 197 -5.95 20.42 -1.94
C ALA A 197 -6.54 20.38 -3.36
N LEU A 198 -7.10 19.22 -3.77
CA LEU A 198 -7.82 19.07 -5.03
C LEU A 198 -9.13 19.85 -5.03
N GLN A 199 -9.93 19.74 -3.97
CA GLN A 199 -11.21 20.42 -3.83
C GLN A 199 -11.06 21.95 -3.87
N GLN A 200 -10.00 22.47 -3.25
CA GLN A 200 -9.69 23.90 -3.21
C GLN A 200 -8.94 24.39 -4.46
N GLY A 201 -8.55 23.50 -5.38
CA GLY A 201 -7.81 23.86 -6.59
C GLY A 201 -6.37 24.33 -6.33
N VAL A 202 -5.75 23.95 -5.21
CA VAL A 202 -4.32 24.15 -4.94
C VAL A 202 -3.47 23.41 -5.98
N VAL A 203 -3.95 22.23 -6.37
CA VAL A 203 -3.45 21.42 -7.48
C VAL A 203 -4.60 21.04 -8.41
N ASP A 204 -4.29 20.81 -9.69
CA ASP A 204 -5.29 20.48 -10.71
C ASP A 204 -5.59 18.98 -10.73
N GLY A 205 -4.62 18.15 -10.36
CA GLY A 205 -4.74 16.70 -10.48
C GLY A 205 -3.89 15.92 -9.50
N GLN A 206 -4.05 14.60 -9.58
CA GLN A 206 -3.33 13.61 -8.79
C GLN A 206 -3.25 12.27 -9.56
N CYS A 207 -2.78 11.20 -8.93
CA CYS A 207 -2.76 9.86 -9.53
C CYS A 207 -3.21 8.79 -8.53
N TYR A 208 -4.11 7.90 -8.99
CA TYR A 208 -4.57 6.74 -8.24
C TYR A 208 -5.23 5.70 -9.16
N GLY A 209 -5.36 4.45 -8.70
CA GLY A 209 -6.16 3.42 -9.35
C GLY A 209 -7.66 3.62 -9.15
N TYR A 210 -8.48 2.87 -9.89
CA TYR A 210 -9.94 3.07 -9.89
C TYR A 210 -10.59 2.87 -8.52
N ILE A 211 -10.25 1.81 -7.81
CA ILE A 211 -10.87 1.47 -6.52
C ILE A 211 -10.59 2.56 -5.49
N GLY A 212 -9.31 2.92 -5.33
CA GLY A 212 -8.95 3.97 -4.39
C GLY A 212 -9.45 5.35 -4.81
N PHE A 213 -9.55 5.64 -6.12
CA PHE A 213 -10.16 6.87 -6.60
C PHE A 213 -11.64 6.97 -6.17
N GLU A 214 -12.41 5.87 -6.33
CA GLU A 214 -13.81 5.78 -5.90
C GLU A 214 -13.93 5.89 -4.36
N ALA A 215 -13.15 5.13 -3.61
CA ALA A 215 -13.16 5.12 -2.14
C ALA A 215 -12.83 6.50 -1.55
N MET A 216 -11.88 7.22 -2.17
CA MET A 216 -11.53 8.59 -1.79
C MET A 216 -12.50 9.65 -2.30
N LYS A 217 -13.48 9.28 -3.13
CA LYS A 217 -14.47 10.17 -3.74
C LYS A 217 -13.85 11.35 -4.50
N PHE A 218 -12.75 11.12 -5.23
CA PHE A 218 -12.05 12.19 -5.93
C PHE A 218 -12.89 12.89 -6.99
N GLN A 219 -13.94 12.24 -7.53
CA GLN A 219 -14.93 12.88 -8.39
C GLN A 219 -15.65 14.06 -7.67
N GLU A 220 -15.79 14.01 -6.34
CA GLU A 220 -16.35 15.09 -5.53
C GLU A 220 -15.33 16.22 -5.27
N ALA A 221 -14.02 15.94 -5.50
CA ALA A 221 -12.93 16.91 -5.44
C ALA A 221 -12.54 17.43 -6.83
N ASN A 222 -13.52 17.61 -7.72
CA ASN A 222 -13.36 18.14 -9.08
C ASN A 222 -12.50 17.30 -10.03
N GLN A 223 -12.19 16.06 -9.72
CA GLN A 223 -11.42 15.19 -10.61
C GLN A 223 -12.34 14.60 -11.69
N LYS A 224 -12.47 15.34 -12.81
CA LYS A 224 -13.43 15.05 -13.90
C LYS A 224 -12.84 14.19 -15.01
N TYR A 225 -11.53 14.29 -15.22
CA TYR A 225 -10.80 13.61 -16.29
C TYR A 225 -9.82 12.63 -15.67
N LEU A 226 -9.84 11.39 -16.13
CA LEU A 226 -8.92 10.34 -15.70
C LEU A 226 -8.32 9.69 -16.92
N THR A 227 -7.00 9.60 -16.99
CA THR A 227 -6.27 9.00 -18.10
C THR A 227 -5.60 7.70 -17.62
N GLU A 228 -5.93 6.60 -18.30
CA GLU A 228 -5.21 5.34 -18.11
C GLU A 228 -3.81 5.47 -18.67
N VAL A 229 -2.83 5.30 -17.80
CA VAL A 229 -1.39 5.32 -18.10
C VAL A 229 -0.70 4.29 -17.19
N HIS A 230 0.20 3.50 -17.76
CA HIS A 230 0.82 2.37 -17.05
C HIS A 230 2.22 2.71 -16.51
N TYR A 231 2.48 3.99 -16.21
CA TYR A 231 3.83 4.44 -15.86
C TYR A 231 4.36 3.86 -14.54
N THR A 232 3.52 3.61 -13.54
CA THR A 232 3.93 2.92 -12.31
C THR A 232 2.74 2.24 -11.66
N TYR A 233 2.96 1.04 -11.13
CA TYR A 233 1.95 0.33 -10.35
C TYR A 233 1.97 0.81 -8.90
N GLN A 234 0.81 1.05 -8.32
CA GLN A 234 0.70 1.49 -6.94
C GLN A 234 0.68 0.29 -5.99
N LEU A 235 1.78 0.08 -5.28
CA LEU A 235 1.86 -0.89 -4.21
C LEU A 235 1.67 -0.20 -2.85
N GLN A 236 0.92 -0.85 -1.97
CA GLN A 236 0.61 -0.33 -0.64
C GLN A 236 0.88 -1.43 0.41
N PRO A 237 2.12 -1.58 0.88
CA PRO A 237 2.46 -2.66 1.78
C PRO A 237 1.76 -2.55 3.14
N LEU A 238 1.26 -3.68 3.65
CA LEU A 238 1.02 -3.87 5.07
C LEU A 238 2.36 -4.22 5.71
N VAL A 239 2.83 -3.33 6.54
CA VAL A 239 4.11 -3.49 7.25
C VAL A 239 3.90 -3.65 8.74
N MET A 240 4.84 -4.36 9.35
CA MET A 240 4.95 -4.52 10.78
C MET A 240 6.28 -3.96 11.27
N SER A 241 6.29 -3.47 12.51
CA SER A 241 7.54 -3.15 13.20
C SER A 241 8.42 -4.38 13.36
N GLU A 242 9.61 -4.39 12.76
CA GLU A 242 10.57 -5.48 12.92
C GLU A 242 10.99 -5.63 14.39
N ARG A 243 11.04 -4.52 15.14
CA ARG A 243 11.34 -4.54 16.58
C ARG A 243 10.27 -5.25 17.40
N VAL A 244 8.99 -5.07 17.03
CA VAL A 244 7.86 -5.75 17.68
C VAL A 244 7.86 -7.24 17.29
N TYR A 245 8.02 -7.53 15.99
CA TYR A 245 8.06 -8.89 15.46
C TYR A 245 9.11 -9.76 16.16
N ARG A 246 10.33 -9.26 16.34
CA ARG A 246 11.42 -10.02 16.99
C ARG A 246 11.16 -10.38 18.45
N LYS A 247 10.24 -9.67 19.11
CA LYS A 247 9.84 -9.94 20.49
C LYS A 247 8.70 -10.93 20.60
N MET A 248 8.03 -11.24 19.50
CA MET A 248 6.92 -12.19 19.48
C MET A 248 7.43 -13.61 19.67
N LYS A 249 6.59 -14.46 20.28
CA LYS A 249 6.81 -15.91 20.32
C LYS A 249 6.76 -16.48 18.89
N PRO A 250 7.47 -17.59 18.60
CA PRO A 250 7.50 -18.18 17.27
C PRO A 250 6.11 -18.44 16.66
N ASP A 251 5.14 -18.93 17.46
CA ASP A 251 3.78 -19.18 16.98
C ASP A 251 3.09 -17.89 16.54
N MET A 252 3.29 -16.77 17.26
CA MET A 252 2.75 -15.47 16.90
C MET A 252 3.44 -14.92 15.67
N GLN A 253 4.76 -15.09 15.55
CA GLN A 253 5.50 -14.69 14.34
C GLN A 253 4.95 -15.41 13.10
N LYS A 254 4.72 -16.72 13.22
CA LYS A 254 4.11 -17.52 12.16
C LYS A 254 2.70 -17.03 11.83
N LEU A 255 1.87 -16.79 12.84
CA LEU A 255 0.49 -16.31 12.66
C LEU A 255 0.43 -15.01 11.89
N VAL A 256 1.27 -14.01 12.24
CA VAL A 256 1.31 -12.70 11.55
C VAL A 256 1.74 -12.83 10.09
N VAL A 257 2.73 -13.70 9.81
CA VAL A 257 3.21 -13.93 8.44
C VAL A 257 2.14 -14.61 7.60
N ASP A 258 1.48 -15.65 8.15
CA ASP A 258 0.40 -16.35 7.48
C ASP A 258 -0.81 -15.43 7.23
N ALA A 259 -1.13 -14.55 8.20
CA ALA A 259 -2.19 -13.55 8.05
C ALA A 259 -1.88 -12.52 6.96
N GLY A 260 -0.61 -12.09 6.87
CA GLY A 260 -0.17 -11.21 5.78
C GLY A 260 -0.33 -11.85 4.41
N LYS A 261 0.09 -13.11 4.27
CA LYS A 261 -0.08 -13.86 3.03
C LYS A 261 -1.56 -14.03 2.66
N TYR A 262 -2.40 -14.41 3.61
CA TYR A 262 -3.84 -14.52 3.39
C TYR A 262 -4.44 -13.17 2.94
N ALA A 263 -4.06 -12.07 3.59
CA ALA A 263 -4.52 -10.74 3.21
C ALA A 263 -4.08 -10.36 1.78
N GLN A 264 -2.85 -10.73 1.39
CA GLN A 264 -2.34 -10.49 0.04
C GLN A 264 -3.14 -11.25 -1.03
N ASP A 265 -3.44 -12.52 -0.78
CA ASP A 265 -4.23 -13.35 -1.70
C ASP A 265 -5.67 -12.80 -1.84
N GLU A 266 -6.28 -12.40 -0.73
CA GLU A 266 -7.65 -11.86 -0.72
C GLU A 266 -7.73 -10.48 -1.41
N VAL A 267 -6.77 -9.57 -1.18
CA VAL A 267 -6.80 -8.26 -1.83
C VAL A 267 -6.52 -8.36 -3.33
N LEU A 268 -5.71 -9.33 -3.77
CA LEU A 268 -5.48 -9.58 -5.20
C LEU A 268 -6.77 -10.04 -5.91
N LYS A 269 -7.56 -10.90 -5.25
CA LYS A 269 -8.88 -11.28 -5.77
C LYS A 269 -9.81 -10.07 -5.85
N TYR A 270 -9.88 -9.30 -4.76
CA TYR A 270 -10.71 -8.10 -4.69
C TYR A 270 -10.37 -7.11 -5.81
N GLN A 271 -9.08 -6.83 -6.03
CA GLN A 271 -8.63 -5.94 -7.10
C GLN A 271 -9.09 -6.45 -8.47
N LYS A 272 -8.91 -7.74 -8.77
CA LYS A 272 -9.32 -8.35 -10.04
C LYS A 272 -10.85 -8.32 -10.27
N GLU A 273 -11.61 -8.48 -9.21
CA GLU A 273 -13.08 -8.53 -9.27
C GLU A 273 -13.70 -7.13 -9.29
N TYR A 274 -13.19 -6.21 -8.48
CA TYR A 274 -13.83 -4.92 -8.24
C TYR A 274 -13.25 -3.78 -9.10
N GLY A 275 -12.04 -3.88 -9.64
CA GLY A 275 -11.43 -2.80 -10.42
C GLY A 275 -12.27 -2.36 -11.62
N ALA A 276 -12.82 -3.31 -12.39
CA ALA A 276 -13.72 -3.00 -13.50
C ALA A 276 -15.06 -2.42 -13.05
N VAL A 277 -15.54 -2.80 -11.87
CA VAL A 277 -16.77 -2.25 -11.27
C VAL A 277 -16.54 -0.80 -10.85
N ALA A 278 -15.44 -0.50 -10.18
CA ALA A 278 -15.08 0.85 -9.78
C ALA A 278 -14.94 1.79 -11.00
N LYS A 279 -14.27 1.33 -12.08
CA LYS A 279 -14.22 2.09 -13.36
C LYS A 279 -15.62 2.44 -13.85
N LYS A 280 -16.53 1.47 -13.87
CA LYS A 280 -17.91 1.65 -14.33
C LYS A 280 -18.70 2.65 -13.48
N ASN A 281 -18.52 2.57 -12.17
CA ASN A 281 -19.16 3.48 -11.22
C ASN A 281 -18.66 4.92 -11.40
N LEU A 282 -17.36 5.12 -11.59
CA LEU A 282 -16.78 6.44 -11.84
C LEU A 282 -17.27 7.05 -13.15
N ILE A 283 -17.36 6.27 -14.23
CA ILE A 283 -17.96 6.73 -15.50
C ILE A 283 -19.43 7.11 -15.29
N ALA A 284 -20.19 6.31 -14.56
CA ALA A 284 -21.60 6.63 -14.23
C ALA A 284 -21.72 7.89 -13.35
N ALA A 285 -20.72 8.17 -12.51
CA ALA A 285 -20.63 9.40 -11.72
C ALA A 285 -20.14 10.63 -12.53
N GLY A 286 -19.89 10.47 -13.84
CA GLY A 286 -19.54 11.56 -14.75
C GLY A 286 -18.03 11.78 -14.91
N VAL A 287 -17.18 10.86 -14.48
CA VAL A 287 -15.73 10.91 -14.77
C VAL A 287 -15.50 10.47 -16.21
N GLN A 288 -14.86 11.33 -17.00
CA GLN A 288 -14.40 10.97 -18.34
C GLN A 288 -13.10 10.16 -18.21
N VAL A 289 -13.09 8.97 -18.81
CA VAL A 289 -11.92 8.10 -18.84
C VAL A 289 -11.35 8.05 -20.23
N ASP A 290 -10.08 8.42 -20.36
CA ASP A 290 -9.32 8.41 -21.61
C ASP A 290 -8.11 7.47 -21.51
N VAL A 291 -7.54 7.10 -22.65
CA VAL A 291 -6.32 6.29 -22.78
C VAL A 291 -5.27 7.12 -23.50
N LEU A 292 -4.00 6.97 -23.14
CA LEU A 292 -2.90 7.65 -23.82
C LEU A 292 -2.77 7.19 -25.28
N GLU A 293 -2.55 8.14 -26.16
CA GLU A 293 -2.28 7.90 -27.59
C GLU A 293 -0.77 7.75 -27.88
N ASP A 294 0.10 8.19 -26.96
CA ASP A 294 1.56 8.30 -27.14
C ASP A 294 2.37 7.71 -25.98
N GLU A 295 1.86 6.64 -25.32
CA GLU A 295 2.50 6.06 -24.12
C GLU A 295 3.96 5.64 -24.34
N ASP A 296 4.36 5.32 -25.58
CA ASP A 296 5.76 5.04 -25.92
C ASP A 296 6.69 6.23 -25.67
N GLN A 297 6.20 7.47 -25.86
CA GLN A 297 6.98 8.66 -25.53
C GLN A 297 7.19 8.82 -24.03
N TRP A 298 6.19 8.46 -23.23
CA TRP A 298 6.30 8.44 -21.76
C TRP A 298 7.32 7.40 -21.31
N LYS A 299 7.26 6.19 -21.88
CA LYS A 299 8.23 5.12 -21.62
C LYS A 299 9.64 5.56 -21.97
N LYS A 300 9.82 6.19 -23.13
CA LYS A 300 11.10 6.76 -23.55
C LYS A 300 11.60 7.83 -22.57
N ALA A 301 10.76 8.79 -22.20
CA ALA A 301 11.12 9.84 -21.24
C ALA A 301 11.49 9.26 -19.87
N ALA A 302 10.79 8.24 -19.42
CA ALA A 302 11.10 7.53 -18.19
C ALA A 302 12.50 6.91 -18.23
N MET A 303 12.78 6.13 -19.27
CA MET A 303 14.06 5.40 -19.40
C MET A 303 15.26 6.32 -19.64
N GLU A 304 15.09 7.42 -20.39
CA GLU A 304 16.17 8.34 -20.73
C GLU A 304 16.44 9.41 -19.67
N LYS A 305 15.42 9.79 -18.88
CA LYS A 305 15.54 10.88 -17.89
C LYS A 305 15.40 10.38 -16.45
N VAL A 306 14.31 9.65 -16.12
CA VAL A 306 13.99 9.32 -14.72
C VAL A 306 14.90 8.24 -14.18
N TRP A 307 15.10 7.14 -14.91
CA TRP A 307 15.94 6.04 -14.44
C TRP A 307 17.39 6.47 -14.15
N PRO A 308 18.09 7.19 -15.06
CA PRO A 308 19.44 7.66 -14.78
C PRO A 308 19.51 8.65 -13.61
N GLU A 309 18.53 9.57 -13.53
CA GLU A 309 18.47 10.59 -12.46
C GLU A 309 18.24 9.95 -11.09
N MET A 310 17.39 8.92 -11.03
CA MET A 310 16.98 8.30 -9.77
C MET A 310 17.79 7.08 -9.36
N ALA A 311 18.67 6.57 -10.23
CA ALA A 311 19.43 5.35 -9.97
C ALA A 311 20.17 5.39 -8.62
N GLU A 312 20.96 6.41 -8.37
CA GLU A 312 21.71 6.55 -7.11
C GLU A 312 20.78 6.70 -5.90
N PHE A 313 19.65 7.39 -6.09
CA PHE A 313 18.67 7.56 -5.00
C PHE A 313 18.06 6.22 -4.56
N VAL A 314 17.78 5.32 -5.49
CA VAL A 314 17.17 4.00 -5.18
C VAL A 314 18.20 2.90 -4.89
N GLY A 315 19.44 3.25 -4.61
CA GLY A 315 20.50 2.33 -4.19
C GLY A 315 21.52 1.96 -5.27
N GLY A 316 21.52 2.68 -6.38
CA GLY A 316 22.45 2.52 -7.48
C GLY A 316 22.03 1.48 -8.51
N LYS A 317 22.68 1.50 -9.68
CA LYS A 317 22.45 0.55 -10.77
C LYS A 317 22.58 -0.91 -10.32
N ALA A 318 23.49 -1.18 -9.37
CA ALA A 318 23.68 -2.53 -8.83
C ALA A 318 22.42 -3.05 -8.11
N ALA A 319 21.79 -2.22 -7.26
CA ALA A 319 20.56 -2.61 -6.56
C ALA A 319 19.37 -2.79 -7.52
N ILE A 320 19.26 -1.92 -8.54
CA ILE A 320 18.25 -2.06 -9.59
C ILE A 320 18.43 -3.40 -10.30
N ASN A 321 19.65 -3.71 -10.75
CA ASN A 321 19.93 -4.93 -11.51
C ASN A 321 19.82 -6.19 -10.64
N GLU A 322 20.15 -6.12 -9.35
CA GLU A 322 19.91 -7.20 -8.39
C GLU A 322 18.39 -7.52 -8.31
N TYR A 323 17.56 -6.49 -8.23
CA TYR A 323 16.11 -6.66 -8.21
C TYR A 323 15.54 -7.17 -9.55
N LEU A 324 15.98 -6.61 -10.68
CA LEU A 324 15.57 -7.07 -12.01
C LEU A 324 15.95 -8.54 -12.24
N LYS A 325 17.15 -8.93 -11.84
CA LYS A 325 17.62 -10.34 -11.89
C LYS A 325 16.76 -11.24 -11.00
N ALA A 326 16.39 -10.79 -9.80
CA ALA A 326 15.49 -11.55 -8.93
C ALA A 326 14.09 -11.76 -9.59
N CYS A 327 13.63 -10.79 -10.38
CA CYS A 327 12.40 -10.86 -11.18
C CYS A 327 12.54 -11.67 -12.48
N GLY A 328 13.74 -12.15 -12.82
CA GLY A 328 14.00 -12.81 -14.11
C GLY A 328 13.99 -11.86 -15.31
N LYS A 329 14.12 -10.55 -15.08
CA LYS A 329 14.19 -9.51 -16.10
C LYS A 329 15.62 -9.23 -16.55
N ALA A 330 15.75 -8.67 -17.77
CA ALA A 330 17.04 -8.20 -18.27
C ALA A 330 17.59 -7.05 -17.41
N GLU A 331 18.92 -6.99 -17.29
CA GLU A 331 19.59 -5.89 -16.60
C GLU A 331 19.37 -4.55 -17.33
N TRP A 332 19.18 -3.50 -16.56
CA TRP A 332 19.20 -2.14 -17.06
C TRP A 332 20.64 -1.74 -17.42
N LYS A 333 20.82 -1.27 -18.67
CA LYS A 333 22.11 -0.93 -19.27
C LYS A 333 22.58 0.48 -18.94
#